data_06680ed9874c245a82c0e4027a83af02
#
_entry.id   06680ed9874c245a82c0e4027a83af02
#
_cell.length_a   1.000
_cell.length_b   1.000
_cell.length_c   1.000
_cell.angle_alpha   90.00
_cell.angle_beta   90.00
_cell.angle_gamma   90.00
#
_symmetry.space_group_name_H-M   'P 1'
#
loop_
_entity.id
_entity.type
_entity.pdbx_description
1 polymer ?
#
loop_
_entity_poly.entity_id
_entity_poly.type
_entity_poly.pdbx_seq_one_letter_code
_entity_poly.pdbx_strand_id
1 'polypeptide(L)'
;MTSGYRADRETVIKLLNEALATEIVCVLRYKYHYYMAPGIHSQSVKSEFLEHAREEQEHADRIAERITQLDGTPNFNPEGLLSRSHADYVEGVTLVDMIKEDLVAERIAIDSYREIVQYIGDDDPTTRRIMEDILAQEEEHAEDMATLLENLGAKGDGAPGAH
;
A
#
# COMPACT_ATOMS: atom_id res chain seq x y z
N MET A 1 -19.93 7.64 20.24
CA MET A 1 -20.65 7.42 18.97
C MET A 1 -22.13 7.69 19.12
N THR A 2 -22.73 8.24 18.08
CA THR A 2 -24.16 8.55 18.07
C THR A 2 -24.99 7.28 17.86
N SER A 3 -26.26 7.31 18.28
CA SER A 3 -27.21 6.19 18.25
C SER A 3 -27.64 5.74 16.85
N GLY A 4 -26.97 6.16 15.77
CA GLY A 4 -27.31 5.81 14.39
C GLY A 4 -26.26 5.01 13.63
N TYR A 5 -25.20 4.56 14.30
CA TYR A 5 -24.15 3.77 13.65
C TYR A 5 -24.66 2.35 13.37
N ARG A 6 -24.70 1.95 12.11
CA ARG A 6 -25.31 0.70 11.66
C ARG A 6 -24.33 -0.41 11.33
N ALA A 7 -23.06 -0.08 11.11
CA ALA A 7 -22.04 -1.10 10.85
C ALA A 7 -21.68 -1.86 12.15
N ASP A 8 -21.12 -3.06 11.98
CA ASP A 8 -20.51 -3.78 13.09
C ASP A 8 -19.15 -3.15 13.42
N ARG A 9 -19.13 -2.35 14.48
CA ARG A 9 -17.95 -1.56 14.86
C ARG A 9 -16.71 -2.40 15.10
N GLU A 10 -16.83 -3.53 15.78
CA GLU A 10 -15.70 -4.41 16.06
C GLU A 10 -15.08 -4.99 14.79
N THR A 11 -15.92 -5.39 13.85
CA THR A 11 -15.46 -5.90 12.54
C THR A 11 -14.79 -4.80 11.72
N VAL A 12 -15.36 -3.58 11.70
CA VAL A 12 -14.77 -2.44 11.00
C VAL A 12 -13.39 -2.12 11.58
N ILE A 13 -13.26 -2.05 12.90
CA ILE A 13 -11.97 -1.79 13.58
C ILE A 13 -10.95 -2.89 13.24
N LYS A 14 -11.37 -4.14 13.22
CA LYS A 14 -10.49 -5.26 12.84
C LYS A 14 -9.98 -5.10 11.40
N LEU A 15 -10.86 -4.83 10.46
CA LEU A 15 -10.50 -4.61 9.05
C LEU A 15 -9.56 -3.41 8.89
N LEU A 16 -9.81 -2.32 9.61
CA LEU A 16 -8.94 -1.15 9.60
C LEU A 16 -7.56 -1.44 10.20
N ASN A 17 -7.47 -2.25 11.24
CA ASN A 17 -6.17 -2.65 11.81
C ASN A 17 -5.38 -3.56 10.87
N GLU A 18 -6.04 -4.42 10.10
CA GLU A 18 -5.38 -5.20 9.06
C GLU A 18 -4.87 -4.30 7.93
N ALA A 19 -5.68 -3.31 7.52
CA ALA A 19 -5.25 -2.31 6.54
C ALA A 19 -4.09 -1.47 7.06
N LEU A 20 -4.12 -1.04 8.33
CA LEU A 20 -3.02 -0.32 8.97
C LEU A 20 -1.72 -1.13 8.93
N ALA A 21 -1.76 -2.41 9.28
CA ALA A 21 -0.60 -3.28 9.20
C ALA A 21 -0.07 -3.39 7.77
N THR A 22 -0.95 -3.51 6.79
CA THR A 22 -0.58 -3.57 5.37
C THR A 22 0.13 -2.30 4.93
N GLU A 23 -0.38 -1.11 5.30
CA GLU A 23 0.27 0.17 4.99
C GLU A 23 1.65 0.29 5.63
N ILE A 24 1.79 -0.11 6.90
CA ILE A 24 3.09 -0.07 7.58
C ILE A 24 4.11 -0.98 6.88
N VAL A 25 3.71 -2.19 6.51
CA VAL A 25 4.59 -3.11 5.76
C VAL A 25 4.97 -2.50 4.40
N CYS A 26 4.04 -1.86 3.72
CA CYS A 26 4.31 -1.17 2.47
C CYS A 26 5.30 0.00 2.63
N VAL A 27 5.16 0.80 3.69
CA VAL A 27 6.13 1.86 4.01
C VAL A 27 7.53 1.28 4.18
N LEU A 28 7.66 0.22 4.96
CA LEU A 28 8.95 -0.42 5.23
C LEU A 28 9.58 -0.99 3.95
N ARG A 29 8.79 -1.62 3.11
CA ARG A 29 9.27 -2.19 1.84
C ARG A 29 9.71 -1.09 0.87
N TYR A 30 8.92 -0.03 0.65
CA TYR A 30 9.31 1.09 -0.20
C TYR A 30 10.54 1.82 0.33
N LYS A 31 10.68 1.97 1.64
CA LYS A 31 11.88 2.56 2.25
C LYS A 31 13.12 1.72 1.97
N TYR A 32 13.03 0.41 2.15
CA TYR A 32 14.13 -0.50 1.81
C TYR A 32 14.50 -0.38 0.34
N HIS A 33 13.51 -0.43 -0.56
CA HIS A 33 13.74 -0.30 -2.00
C HIS A 33 14.37 1.04 -2.35
N TYR A 34 13.93 2.13 -1.71
CA TYR A 34 14.51 3.45 -1.91
C TYR A 34 16.02 3.46 -1.59
N TYR A 35 16.41 2.93 -0.45
CA TYR A 35 17.82 2.94 -0.04
C TYR A 35 18.68 1.95 -0.83
N MET A 36 18.13 0.85 -1.29
CA MET A 36 18.89 -0.27 -1.87
C MET A 36 18.76 -0.42 -3.37
N ALA A 37 17.93 0.39 -4.04
CA ALA A 37 17.74 0.28 -5.49
C ALA A 37 19.06 0.43 -6.26
N PRO A 38 19.50 -0.60 -7.01
CA PRO A 38 20.79 -0.60 -7.68
C PRO A 38 20.72 -0.02 -9.10
N GLY A 39 21.88 0.38 -9.61
CA GLY A 39 22.08 0.72 -11.01
C GLY A 39 22.00 2.20 -11.33
N ILE A 40 22.51 2.54 -12.52
CA ILE A 40 22.62 3.93 -13.00
C ILE A 40 21.26 4.56 -13.35
N HIS A 41 20.24 3.73 -13.58
CA HIS A 41 18.88 4.17 -13.91
C HIS A 41 17.96 4.23 -12.67
N SER A 42 18.51 4.02 -11.47
CA SER A 42 17.72 3.93 -10.26
C SER A 42 17.19 5.27 -9.76
N GLN A 43 17.77 6.39 -10.16
CA GLN A 43 17.49 7.70 -9.55
C GLN A 43 16.03 8.13 -9.63
N SER A 44 15.40 8.03 -10.80
CA SER A 44 13.99 8.35 -10.99
C SER A 44 13.07 7.36 -10.27
N VAL A 45 13.45 6.08 -10.28
CA VAL A 45 12.71 5.01 -9.61
C VAL A 45 12.78 5.19 -8.10
N LYS A 46 13.94 5.52 -7.56
CA LYS A 46 14.11 5.84 -6.13
C LYS A 46 13.19 6.95 -5.67
N SER A 47 13.06 8.00 -6.47
CA SER A 47 12.17 9.13 -6.16
C SER A 47 10.72 8.66 -6.03
N GLU A 48 10.27 7.77 -6.92
CA GLU A 48 8.94 7.17 -6.84
C GLU A 48 8.77 6.28 -5.60
N PHE A 49 9.76 5.46 -5.29
CA PHE A 49 9.72 4.64 -4.06
C PHE A 49 9.58 5.50 -2.81
N LEU A 50 10.31 6.59 -2.73
CA LEU A 50 10.24 7.50 -1.59
C LEU A 50 8.89 8.22 -1.50
N GLU A 51 8.37 8.69 -2.62
CA GLU A 51 7.06 9.32 -2.70
C GLU A 51 5.96 8.35 -2.26
N HIS A 52 5.97 7.12 -2.80
CA HIS A 52 5.02 6.09 -2.40
C HIS A 52 5.14 5.76 -0.91
N ALA A 53 6.35 5.65 -0.37
CA ALA A 53 6.53 5.42 1.06
C ALA A 53 5.86 6.52 1.92
N ARG A 54 5.96 7.77 1.52
CA ARG A 54 5.31 8.89 2.21
C ARG A 54 3.80 8.84 2.12
N GLU A 55 3.27 8.51 0.95
CA GLU A 55 1.83 8.38 0.74
C GLU A 55 1.24 7.20 1.53
N GLU A 56 1.95 6.07 1.58
CA GLU A 56 1.55 4.92 2.42
C GLU A 56 1.55 5.29 3.91
N GLN A 57 2.50 6.12 4.36
CA GLN A 57 2.49 6.62 5.74
C GLN A 57 1.28 7.51 6.01
N GLU A 58 0.89 8.34 5.07
CA GLU A 58 -0.32 9.17 5.18
C GLU A 58 -1.57 8.30 5.25
N HIS A 59 -1.65 7.22 4.47
CA HIS A 59 -2.73 6.25 4.55
C HIS A 59 -2.80 5.60 5.93
N ALA A 60 -1.66 5.17 6.46
CA ALA A 60 -1.57 4.59 7.80
C ALA A 60 -2.09 5.56 8.87
N ASP A 61 -1.71 6.83 8.78
CA ASP A 61 -2.14 7.87 9.72
C ASP A 61 -3.66 8.11 9.64
N ARG A 62 -4.22 8.18 8.45
CA ARG A 62 -5.68 8.33 8.26
C ARG A 62 -6.45 7.15 8.82
N ILE A 63 -5.97 5.94 8.60
CA ILE A 63 -6.59 4.72 9.13
C ILE A 63 -6.53 4.71 10.65
N ALA A 64 -5.38 5.00 11.23
CA ALA A 64 -5.20 5.05 12.67
C ALA A 64 -6.12 6.08 13.33
N GLU A 65 -6.24 7.27 12.74
CA GLU A 65 -7.16 8.30 13.22
C GLU A 65 -8.60 7.81 13.18
N ARG A 66 -9.01 7.16 12.08
CA ARG A 66 -10.37 6.62 11.98
C ARG A 66 -10.66 5.55 13.04
N ILE A 67 -9.70 4.68 13.32
CA ILE A 67 -9.84 3.68 14.38
C ILE A 67 -10.14 4.36 15.72
N THR A 68 -9.41 5.42 16.07
CA THR A 68 -9.66 6.15 17.33
C THR A 68 -11.02 6.84 17.34
N GLN A 69 -11.47 7.39 16.20
CA GLN A 69 -12.81 7.97 16.08
C GLN A 69 -13.92 6.94 16.28
N LEU A 70 -13.65 5.67 16.01
CA LEU A 70 -14.56 4.56 16.26
C LEU A 70 -14.42 3.96 17.67
N ASP A 71 -13.70 4.64 18.56
CA ASP A 71 -13.39 4.18 19.92
C ASP A 71 -12.56 2.89 19.95
N GLY A 72 -11.81 2.62 18.91
CA GLY A 72 -10.89 1.49 18.82
C GLY A 72 -9.46 1.87 19.18
N THR A 73 -8.58 0.87 19.18
CA THR A 73 -7.15 1.07 19.42
C THR A 73 -6.37 0.70 18.15
N PRO A 74 -5.66 1.66 17.53
CA PRO A 74 -4.81 1.32 16.40
C PRO A 74 -3.64 0.45 16.86
N ASN A 75 -3.41 -0.64 16.14
CA ASN A 75 -2.37 -1.60 16.48
C ASN A 75 -1.05 -1.27 15.78
N PHE A 76 -0.16 -0.58 16.49
CA PHE A 76 1.20 -0.26 16.03
C PHE A 76 2.26 -1.22 16.57
N ASN A 77 1.86 -2.29 17.25
CA ASN A 77 2.81 -3.25 17.79
C ASN A 77 3.56 -3.96 16.65
N PRO A 78 4.91 -3.88 16.60
CA PRO A 78 5.68 -4.57 15.56
C PRO A 78 5.61 -6.08 15.67
N GLU A 79 5.35 -6.62 16.88
CA GLU A 79 5.09 -8.04 17.05
C GLU A 79 3.78 -8.43 16.36
N GLY A 80 3.86 -9.41 15.47
CA GLY A 80 2.70 -9.85 14.69
C GLY A 80 2.32 -8.95 13.53
N LEU A 81 3.10 -7.91 13.22
CA LEU A 81 2.81 -6.98 12.14
C LEU A 81 2.62 -7.68 10.79
N LEU A 82 3.55 -8.55 10.41
CA LEU A 82 3.47 -9.29 9.14
C LEU A 82 2.27 -10.23 9.10
N SER A 83 1.89 -10.83 10.21
CA SER A 83 0.74 -11.73 10.25
C SER A 83 -0.60 -11.00 10.11
N ARG A 84 -0.66 -9.71 10.45
CA ARG A 84 -1.85 -8.89 10.26
C ARG A 84 -1.93 -8.26 8.87
N SER A 85 -0.79 -8.12 8.18
CA SER A 85 -0.70 -7.50 6.85
C SER A 85 -1.21 -8.44 5.77
N HIS A 86 -1.90 -7.91 4.78
CA HIS A 86 -2.26 -8.64 3.56
C HIS A 86 -1.11 -8.70 2.56
N ALA A 87 -0.18 -7.74 2.62
CA ALA A 87 1.00 -7.69 1.77
C ALA A 87 2.22 -8.25 2.50
N ASP A 88 3.11 -8.90 1.74
CA ASP A 88 4.36 -9.42 2.26
C ASP A 88 5.46 -8.34 2.23
N TYR A 89 6.45 -8.50 3.11
CA TYR A 89 7.68 -7.73 3.04
C TYR A 89 8.70 -8.50 2.21
N VAL A 90 9.01 -7.97 1.02
CA VAL A 90 9.96 -8.59 0.08
C VAL A 90 10.99 -7.57 -0.33
N GLU A 91 12.27 -7.88 -0.08
CA GLU A 91 13.37 -6.97 -0.36
C GLU A 91 13.72 -6.90 -1.84
N GLY A 92 13.76 -8.06 -2.52
CA GLY A 92 14.21 -8.13 -3.90
C GLY A 92 15.72 -7.92 -4.03
N VAL A 93 16.27 -8.18 -5.21
CA VAL A 93 17.70 -8.05 -5.49
C VAL A 93 17.96 -7.03 -6.59
N THR A 94 17.26 -7.14 -7.72
CA THR A 94 17.39 -6.22 -8.85
C THR A 94 16.33 -5.11 -8.77
N LEU A 95 16.56 -4.03 -9.51
CA LEU A 95 15.58 -2.95 -9.63
C LEU A 95 14.24 -3.46 -10.17
N VAL A 96 14.28 -4.33 -11.18
CA VAL A 96 13.07 -4.95 -11.75
C VAL A 96 12.34 -5.80 -10.72
N ASP A 97 13.06 -6.59 -9.92
CA ASP A 97 12.46 -7.38 -8.84
C ASP A 97 11.74 -6.50 -7.82
N MET A 98 12.37 -5.40 -7.41
CA MET A 98 11.79 -4.44 -6.46
C MET A 98 10.49 -3.86 -6.98
N ILE A 99 10.46 -3.41 -8.24
CA ILE A 99 9.25 -2.85 -8.86
C ILE A 99 8.16 -3.91 -8.98
N LYS A 100 8.50 -5.13 -9.37
CA LYS A 100 7.53 -6.24 -9.45
C LYS A 100 6.93 -6.57 -8.11
N GLU A 101 7.73 -6.62 -7.06
CA GLU A 101 7.24 -6.90 -5.71
C GLU A 101 6.34 -5.77 -5.20
N ASP A 102 6.68 -4.52 -5.48
CA ASP A 102 5.83 -3.39 -5.15
C ASP A 102 4.50 -3.46 -5.91
N LEU A 103 4.52 -3.81 -7.20
CA LEU A 103 3.30 -3.97 -7.99
C LEU A 103 2.41 -5.10 -7.46
N VAL A 104 2.99 -6.23 -7.07
CA VAL A 104 2.23 -7.34 -6.46
C VAL A 104 1.55 -6.85 -5.18
N ALA A 105 2.26 -6.13 -4.33
CA ALA A 105 1.71 -5.62 -3.08
C ALA A 105 0.61 -4.58 -3.31
N GLU A 106 0.76 -3.70 -4.31
CA GLU A 106 -0.29 -2.73 -4.66
C GLU A 106 -1.57 -3.43 -5.12
N ARG A 107 -1.45 -4.47 -5.93
CA ARG A 107 -2.61 -5.26 -6.38
C ARG A 107 -3.33 -5.95 -5.23
N ILE A 108 -2.57 -6.47 -4.27
CA ILE A 108 -3.13 -7.06 -3.04
C ILE A 108 -3.87 -5.99 -2.22
N ALA A 109 -3.27 -4.81 -2.06
CA ALA A 109 -3.90 -3.69 -1.36
C ALA A 109 -5.19 -3.24 -2.05
N ILE A 110 -5.18 -3.10 -3.37
CA ILE A 110 -6.35 -2.76 -4.17
C ILE A 110 -7.50 -3.72 -3.91
N ASP A 111 -7.26 -5.02 -3.99
CA ASP A 111 -8.28 -6.04 -3.75
C ASP A 111 -8.81 -5.96 -2.32
N SER A 112 -7.93 -5.77 -1.35
CA SER A 112 -8.28 -5.64 0.07
C SER A 112 -9.15 -4.41 0.33
N TYR A 113 -8.78 -3.25 -0.18
CA TYR A 113 -9.57 -2.02 -0.01
C TYR A 113 -10.92 -2.11 -0.71
N ARG A 114 -10.97 -2.72 -1.89
CA ARG A 114 -12.23 -2.94 -2.61
C ARG A 114 -13.18 -3.82 -1.80
N GLU A 115 -12.68 -4.88 -1.20
CA GLU A 115 -13.46 -5.76 -0.32
C GLU A 115 -13.99 -5.01 0.91
N ILE A 116 -13.17 -4.17 1.53
CA ILE A 116 -13.59 -3.36 2.68
C ILE A 116 -14.71 -2.38 2.28
N VAL A 117 -14.54 -1.69 1.16
CA VAL A 117 -15.56 -0.75 0.64
C VAL A 117 -16.90 -1.49 0.41
N GLN A 118 -16.86 -2.66 -0.21
CA GLN A 118 -18.05 -3.46 -0.48
C GLN A 118 -18.70 -3.96 0.81
N TYR A 119 -17.91 -4.39 1.77
CA TYR A 119 -18.40 -4.84 3.08
C TYR A 119 -19.10 -3.72 3.85
N ILE A 120 -18.51 -2.54 3.91
CA ILE A 120 -19.06 -1.39 4.63
C ILE A 120 -20.35 -0.92 3.98
N GLY A 121 -20.42 -0.89 2.65
CA GLY A 121 -21.58 -0.41 1.91
C GLY A 121 -22.00 0.99 2.40
N ASP A 122 -23.27 1.14 2.72
CA ASP A 122 -23.84 2.42 3.18
C ASP A 122 -23.88 2.57 4.70
N ASP A 123 -23.39 1.59 5.45
CA ASP A 123 -23.53 1.54 6.90
C ASP A 123 -22.56 2.44 7.65
N ASP A 124 -21.41 2.77 7.06
CA ASP A 124 -20.43 3.72 7.58
C ASP A 124 -19.83 4.55 6.45
N PRO A 125 -20.54 5.61 6.02
CA PRO A 125 -20.07 6.42 4.89
C PRO A 125 -18.72 7.10 5.11
N THR A 126 -18.38 7.44 6.34
CA THR A 126 -17.11 8.11 6.64
C THR A 126 -15.93 7.16 6.46
N THR A 127 -16.01 5.96 7.01
CA THR A 127 -14.97 4.93 6.81
C THR A 127 -14.90 4.53 5.33
N ARG A 128 -16.03 4.33 4.69
CA ARG A 128 -16.10 4.00 3.26
C ARG A 128 -15.36 5.03 2.41
N ARG A 129 -15.59 6.32 2.66
CA ARG A 129 -14.93 7.40 1.92
C ARG A 129 -13.41 7.36 2.07
N ILE A 130 -12.92 7.14 3.30
CA ILE A 130 -11.48 7.00 3.54
C ILE A 130 -10.91 5.81 2.75
N MET A 131 -11.61 4.68 2.79
CA MET A 131 -11.18 3.48 2.04
C MET A 131 -11.22 3.70 0.53
N GLU A 132 -12.20 4.40 0.02
CA GLU A 132 -12.31 4.76 -1.41
C GLU A 132 -11.17 5.68 -1.85
N ASP A 133 -10.82 6.68 -1.04
CA ASP A 133 -9.72 7.60 -1.34
C ASP A 133 -8.38 6.86 -1.39
N ILE A 134 -8.14 5.97 -0.42
CA ILE A 134 -6.93 5.16 -0.38
C ILE A 134 -6.91 4.18 -1.57
N LEU A 135 -8.02 3.52 -1.86
CA LEU A 135 -8.14 2.62 -3.01
C LEU A 135 -7.74 3.33 -4.32
N ALA A 136 -8.25 4.54 -4.54
CA ALA A 136 -7.91 5.32 -5.73
C ALA A 136 -6.41 5.60 -5.83
N GLN A 137 -5.75 5.89 -4.70
CA GLN A 137 -4.31 6.14 -4.69
C GLN A 137 -3.49 4.86 -4.87
N GLU A 138 -3.94 3.73 -4.31
CA GLU A 138 -3.30 2.43 -4.56
C GLU A 138 -3.39 2.02 -6.04
N GLU A 139 -4.49 2.35 -6.70
CA GLU A 139 -4.63 2.13 -8.14
C GLU A 139 -3.64 2.99 -8.94
N GLU A 140 -3.41 4.24 -8.55
CA GLU A 140 -2.35 5.10 -9.12
C GLU A 140 -0.95 4.51 -8.89
N HIS A 141 -0.67 4.02 -7.69
CA HIS A 141 0.62 3.39 -7.37
C HIS A 141 0.88 2.16 -8.25
N ALA A 142 -0.14 1.33 -8.44
CA ALA A 142 -0.03 0.15 -9.32
C ALA A 142 0.22 0.56 -10.77
N GLU A 143 -0.43 1.59 -11.26
CA GLU A 143 -0.21 2.13 -12.60
C GLU A 143 1.21 2.68 -12.75
N ASP A 144 1.71 3.42 -11.76
CA ASP A 144 3.09 3.92 -11.74
C ASP A 144 4.12 2.79 -11.82
N MET A 145 3.93 1.75 -11.01
CA MET A 145 4.84 0.58 -11.03
C MET A 145 4.79 -0.18 -12.35
N ALA A 146 3.61 -0.36 -12.92
CA ALA A 146 3.46 -1.00 -14.23
C ALA A 146 4.14 -0.19 -15.33
N THR A 147 4.03 1.13 -15.31
CA THR A 147 4.69 2.04 -16.26
C THR A 147 6.21 1.97 -16.13
N LEU A 148 6.74 1.93 -14.90
CA LEU A 148 8.18 1.77 -14.67
C LEU A 148 8.71 0.44 -15.25
N LEU A 149 7.95 -0.65 -15.09
CA LEU A 149 8.32 -1.94 -15.66
C LEU A 149 8.36 -1.90 -17.18
N GLU A 150 7.38 -1.28 -17.83
CA GLU A 150 7.35 -1.10 -19.27
C GLU A 150 8.56 -0.30 -19.77
N ASN A 151 8.86 0.81 -19.10
CA ASN A 151 10.00 1.67 -19.46
C ASN A 151 11.34 0.95 -19.33
N LEU A 152 11.51 0.12 -18.31
CA LEU A 152 12.73 -0.69 -18.13
C LEU A 152 12.81 -1.81 -19.17
N GLY A 153 11.70 -2.45 -19.51
CA GLY A 153 11.61 -3.45 -20.56
C GLY A 153 11.97 -2.87 -21.94
N ALA A 154 11.41 -1.71 -22.30
CA ALA A 154 11.71 -1.02 -23.54
C ALA A 154 13.18 -0.61 -23.67
N LYS A 155 13.83 -0.24 -22.56
CA LYS A 155 15.27 0.05 -22.53
C LYS A 155 16.13 -1.21 -22.70
N GLY A 156 15.65 -2.36 -22.21
CA GLY A 156 16.31 -3.66 -22.37
C GLY A 156 16.26 -4.15 -23.81
N ASP A 157 15.15 -3.94 -24.49
CA ASP A 157 14.95 -4.35 -25.89
C ASP A 157 15.69 -3.45 -26.88
N GLY A 158 16.12 -2.27 -26.46
CA GLY A 158 16.86 -1.32 -27.26
C GLY A 158 18.39 -1.46 -27.19
N ALA A 159 18.92 -2.45 -26.48
CA ALA A 159 20.35 -2.71 -26.48
C ALA A 159 20.75 -3.26 -27.82
N PRO A 160 21.58 -2.55 -28.65
CA PRO A 160 22.05 -3.11 -29.89
C PRO A 160 22.91 -4.33 -29.57
N GLY A 161 22.62 -5.43 -30.21
CA GLY A 161 23.47 -6.61 -30.13
C GLY A 161 24.92 -6.20 -30.38
N ALA A 162 25.78 -6.54 -29.44
CA ALA A 162 27.20 -6.34 -29.59
C ALA A 162 27.65 -7.14 -30.82
N HIS A 163 28.15 -6.44 -31.83
CA HIS A 163 28.90 -7.02 -32.92
C HIS A 163 30.37 -7.12 -32.54
#